data_51edc0966a986b85d64bfad1645f4d94
#
_entry.id   51edc0966a986b85d64bfad1645f4d94
#
_cell.length_a   1.000
_cell.length_b   1.000
_cell.length_c   1.000
_cell.angle_alpha   90.00
_cell.angle_beta   90.00
_cell.angle_gamma   90.00
#
_symmetry.space_group_name_H-M   'P 1'
#
loop_
_entity.id
_entity.type
_entity.pdbx_description
1 polymer ?
#
loop_
_entity_poly.entity_id
_entity_poly.type
_entity_poly.pdbx_seq_one_letter_code
_entity_poly.pdbx_strand_id
1 'polypeptide(L)'
;MKKVYTLLMLMTVGFSSINAQVPKGMGKSDPAAKKILDAVSAKFKTFKTVQGKFSLKVENAAGKILGTKTGTVFMKGTKYRISVTGQEIFSDGSNIWTLDKASKEVTISKIDPSANSLTPQKLFTNFYDKDFLYKLNGTTKAVNEIELTPIDKTKPFFKILLYVDKNSISTTKLFEKTGNKYTYSTTSLTSNGNVPDATFVYDAKKYPGVELVDLR
;
A
#
# COMPACT_ATOMS: atom_id res chain seq x y z
N MET A 1 26.04 13.89 -8.37
CA MET A 1 24.58 14.05 -8.24
C MET A 1 24.02 12.69 -7.82
N LYS A 2 23.65 12.52 -6.55
CA LYS A 2 23.17 11.24 -6.02
C LYS A 2 21.71 11.05 -6.44
N LYS A 3 21.47 10.07 -7.32
CA LYS A 3 20.12 9.66 -7.75
C LYS A 3 19.36 9.11 -6.55
N VAL A 4 18.33 9.81 -6.13
CA VAL A 4 17.37 9.29 -5.13
C VAL A 4 16.44 8.32 -5.87
N TYR A 5 16.80 7.04 -5.87
CA TYR A 5 15.93 5.98 -6.36
C TYR A 5 14.76 5.86 -5.39
N THR A 6 13.58 6.22 -5.85
CA THR A 6 12.34 6.01 -5.11
C THR A 6 12.02 4.53 -5.21
N LEU A 7 12.44 3.79 -4.21
CA LEU A 7 12.38 2.34 -4.08
C LEU A 7 10.96 1.90 -3.76
N LEU A 8 10.16 1.62 -4.78
CA LEU A 8 9.08 0.64 -4.65
C LEU A 8 9.72 -0.74 -4.90
N MET A 9 10.43 -1.25 -3.87
CA MET A 9 11.19 -2.48 -3.95
C MET A 9 10.26 -3.69 -3.90
N LEU A 10 9.99 -4.28 -5.06
CA LEU A 10 9.56 -5.67 -5.15
C LEU A 10 10.77 -6.56 -4.82
N MET A 11 10.91 -6.98 -3.58
CA MET A 11 11.83 -8.06 -3.22
C MET A 11 11.14 -9.41 -3.46
N THR A 12 11.56 -10.12 -4.48
CA THR A 12 11.37 -11.57 -4.59
C THR A 12 12.42 -12.25 -3.72
N VAL A 13 12.02 -12.71 -2.55
CA VAL A 13 12.80 -13.66 -1.75
C VAL A 13 11.91 -14.87 -1.48
N GLY A 14 12.30 -16.02 -2.01
CA GLY A 14 11.63 -17.27 -1.75
C GLY A 14 11.72 -17.64 -0.26
N PHE A 15 10.58 -17.98 0.34
CA PHE A 15 10.53 -18.47 1.72
C PHE A 15 9.64 -19.68 1.87
N SER A 16 10.23 -20.69 2.52
CA SER A 16 9.56 -21.85 3.08
C SER A 16 8.52 -21.43 4.10
N SER A 17 7.37 -22.09 4.12
CA SER A 17 6.24 -21.85 5.03
C SER A 17 6.67 -22.10 6.48
N ILE A 18 7.11 -21.06 7.17
CA ILE A 18 7.28 -21.10 8.62
C ILE A 18 5.97 -20.57 9.20
N ASN A 19 5.27 -21.41 9.98
CA ASN A 19 4.21 -20.94 10.87
C ASN A 19 4.82 -19.88 11.80
N ALA A 20 4.56 -18.61 11.51
CA ALA A 20 5.04 -17.51 12.33
C ALA A 20 4.28 -17.52 13.66
N GLN A 21 4.82 -18.22 14.65
CA GLN A 21 4.41 -18.07 16.04
C GLN A 21 4.79 -16.65 16.48
N VAL A 22 3.84 -15.93 17.08
CA VAL A 22 4.10 -14.62 17.69
C VAL A 22 5.28 -14.80 18.69
N PRO A 23 6.40 -14.06 18.50
CA PRO A 23 7.54 -14.20 19.39
C PRO A 23 7.14 -13.99 20.85
N LYS A 24 7.63 -14.88 21.76
CA LYS A 24 7.44 -14.73 23.21
C LYS A 24 7.94 -13.34 23.63
N GLY A 25 7.04 -12.51 24.22
CA GLY A 25 7.34 -11.14 24.65
C GLY A 25 6.67 -10.03 23.82
N MET A 26 6.05 -10.33 22.69
CA MET A 26 5.16 -9.39 22.03
C MET A 26 3.77 -9.41 22.69
N GLY A 27 3.24 -8.22 23.03
CA GLY A 27 1.90 -8.05 23.60
C GLY A 27 0.80 -8.64 22.72
N LYS A 28 -0.40 -8.81 23.30
CA LYS A 28 -1.59 -9.24 22.55
C LYS A 28 -2.14 -8.05 21.74
N SER A 29 -2.73 -8.34 20.58
CA SER A 29 -3.49 -7.36 19.80
C SER A 29 -4.70 -6.84 20.62
N ASP A 30 -4.95 -5.53 20.50
CA ASP A 30 -6.01 -4.83 21.22
C ASP A 30 -7.38 -5.12 20.59
N PRO A 31 -8.36 -5.68 21.34
CA PRO A 31 -9.69 -5.95 20.83
C PRO A 31 -10.44 -4.68 20.35
N ALA A 32 -10.19 -3.52 20.97
CA ALA A 32 -10.80 -2.26 20.54
C ALA A 32 -10.28 -1.83 19.17
N ALA A 33 -8.97 -1.92 18.96
CA ALA A 33 -8.36 -1.69 17.63
C ALA A 33 -8.90 -2.68 16.60
N LYS A 34 -9.04 -3.97 16.98
CA LYS A 34 -9.59 -5.00 16.08
C LYS A 34 -10.99 -4.64 15.60
N LYS A 35 -11.88 -4.26 16.50
CA LYS A 35 -13.25 -3.86 16.15
C LYS A 35 -13.30 -2.75 15.11
N ILE A 36 -12.41 -1.75 15.22
CA ILE A 36 -12.33 -0.64 14.28
C ILE A 36 -11.79 -1.12 12.92
N LEU A 37 -10.73 -1.92 12.92
CA LEU A 37 -10.13 -2.48 11.70
C LEU A 37 -11.10 -3.42 10.97
N ASP A 38 -11.83 -4.25 11.70
CA ASP A 38 -12.87 -5.11 11.13
C ASP A 38 -13.99 -4.29 10.46
N ALA A 39 -14.40 -3.18 11.08
CA ALA A 39 -15.42 -2.29 10.50
C ALA A 39 -14.91 -1.59 9.22
N VAL A 40 -13.64 -1.17 9.19
CA VAL A 40 -12.99 -0.65 7.96
C VAL A 40 -13.00 -1.71 6.86
N SER A 41 -12.56 -2.92 7.18
CA SER A 41 -12.50 -4.04 6.24
C SER A 41 -13.89 -4.42 5.72
N ALA A 42 -14.89 -4.51 6.62
CA ALA A 42 -16.27 -4.81 6.24
C ALA A 42 -16.82 -3.76 5.27
N LYS A 43 -16.61 -2.48 5.56
CA LYS A 43 -17.02 -1.38 4.68
C LYS A 43 -16.34 -1.49 3.32
N PHE A 44 -15.01 -1.70 3.28
CA PHE A 44 -14.26 -1.79 2.03
C PHE A 44 -14.72 -2.97 1.16
N LYS A 45 -15.04 -4.12 1.76
CA LYS A 45 -15.55 -5.31 1.05
C LYS A 45 -16.89 -5.08 0.34
N THR A 46 -17.64 -4.05 0.70
CA THR A 46 -18.88 -3.69 -0.02
C THR A 46 -18.61 -2.96 -1.34
N PHE A 47 -17.38 -2.51 -1.57
CA PHE A 47 -17.03 -1.74 -2.76
C PHE A 47 -16.72 -2.66 -3.94
N LYS A 48 -17.48 -2.55 -5.02
CA LYS A 48 -17.22 -3.24 -6.30
C LYS A 48 -16.03 -2.60 -7.02
N THR A 49 -15.94 -1.27 -6.94
CA THR A 49 -14.84 -0.47 -7.49
C THR A 49 -14.48 0.64 -6.52
N VAL A 50 -13.24 1.08 -6.57
CA VAL A 50 -12.76 2.24 -5.82
C VAL A 50 -11.97 3.14 -6.75
N GLN A 51 -12.21 4.43 -6.66
CA GLN A 51 -11.40 5.48 -7.26
C GLN A 51 -11.02 6.46 -6.17
N GLY A 52 -9.73 6.65 -5.93
CA GLY A 52 -9.22 7.53 -4.90
C GLY A 52 -8.16 8.49 -5.42
N LYS A 53 -8.06 9.65 -4.76
CA LYS A 53 -6.92 10.56 -4.87
C LYS A 53 -6.20 10.59 -3.54
N PHE A 54 -4.89 10.66 -3.56
CA PHE A 54 -4.08 10.73 -2.35
C PHE A 54 -2.88 11.66 -2.53
N SER A 55 -2.33 12.10 -1.42
CA SER A 55 -1.01 12.73 -1.35
C SER A 55 -0.05 11.81 -0.62
N LEU A 56 1.20 11.78 -1.07
CA LEU A 56 2.31 11.10 -0.44
C LEU A 56 3.34 12.13 -0.03
N LYS A 57 3.57 12.31 1.28
CA LYS A 57 4.67 13.11 1.83
C LYS A 57 5.77 12.17 2.31
N VAL A 58 7.01 12.48 1.91
CA VAL A 58 8.20 11.74 2.34
C VAL A 58 9.04 12.64 3.23
N GLU A 59 9.39 12.15 4.41
CA GLU A 59 10.25 12.81 5.39
C GLU A 59 11.46 11.92 5.68
N ASN A 60 12.65 12.50 5.86
CA ASN A 60 13.83 11.75 6.31
C ASN A 60 13.83 11.55 7.83
N ALA A 61 14.86 10.87 8.35
CA ALA A 61 15.02 10.61 9.78
C ALA A 61 15.06 11.88 10.64
N ALA A 62 15.56 12.99 10.10
CA ALA A 62 15.61 14.29 10.80
C ALA A 62 14.28 15.06 10.71
N GLY A 63 13.22 14.48 10.10
CA GLY A 63 11.93 15.13 9.92
C GLY A 63 11.87 16.16 8.77
N LYS A 64 12.94 16.30 7.98
CA LYS A 64 12.96 17.17 6.82
C LYS A 64 12.11 16.56 5.71
N ILE A 65 11.18 17.35 5.13
CA ILE A 65 10.37 16.94 3.99
C ILE A 65 11.28 16.84 2.76
N LEU A 66 11.35 15.65 2.15
CA LEU A 66 12.08 15.37 0.93
C LEU A 66 11.24 15.62 -0.32
N GLY A 67 9.91 15.58 -0.19
CA GLY A 67 8.99 15.84 -1.27
C GLY A 67 7.56 15.49 -0.91
N THR A 68 6.64 16.02 -1.71
CA THR A 68 5.23 15.67 -1.70
C THR A 68 4.80 15.34 -3.13
N LYS A 69 4.14 14.20 -3.30
CA LYS A 69 3.57 13.76 -4.58
C LYS A 69 2.08 13.57 -4.43
N THR A 70 1.33 13.80 -5.49
CA THR A 70 -0.08 13.42 -5.57
C THR A 70 -0.25 12.22 -6.46
N GLY A 71 -1.28 11.42 -6.20
CA GLY A 71 -1.55 10.24 -6.99
C GLY A 71 -3.03 9.90 -7.03
N THR A 72 -3.33 8.95 -7.91
CA THR A 72 -4.66 8.34 -8.03
C THR A 72 -4.55 6.83 -7.88
N VAL A 73 -5.59 6.22 -7.35
CA VAL A 73 -5.73 4.78 -7.28
C VAL A 73 -7.09 4.37 -7.83
N PHE A 74 -7.09 3.34 -8.67
CA PHE A 74 -8.30 2.64 -9.12
C PHE A 74 -8.20 1.19 -8.68
N MET A 75 -9.30 0.62 -8.22
CA MET A 75 -9.37 -0.80 -7.83
C MET A 75 -10.69 -1.42 -8.29
N LYS A 76 -10.63 -2.72 -8.67
CA LYS A 76 -11.80 -3.53 -9.03
C LYS A 76 -11.46 -5.00 -8.77
N GLY A 77 -12.02 -5.59 -7.71
CA GLY A 77 -11.62 -6.92 -7.26
C GLY A 77 -10.12 -6.99 -6.97
N THR A 78 -9.39 -7.87 -7.66
CA THR A 78 -7.92 -8.01 -7.53
C THR A 78 -7.13 -7.04 -8.43
N LYS A 79 -7.81 -6.35 -9.34
CA LYS A 79 -7.19 -5.41 -10.29
C LYS A 79 -6.97 -4.05 -9.65
N TYR A 80 -5.85 -3.40 -9.98
CA TYR A 80 -5.60 -2.03 -9.54
C TYR A 80 -4.72 -1.25 -10.52
N ARG A 81 -4.85 0.06 -10.46
CA ARG A 81 -3.92 1.02 -11.08
C ARG A 81 -3.58 2.09 -10.07
N ILE A 82 -2.30 2.36 -9.89
CA ILE A 82 -1.78 3.47 -9.09
C ILE A 82 -1.01 4.38 -10.04
N SER A 83 -1.29 5.67 -9.98
CA SER A 83 -0.54 6.67 -10.73
C SER A 83 -0.04 7.72 -9.76
N VAL A 84 1.28 7.92 -9.73
CA VAL A 84 1.95 9.02 -9.00
C VAL A 84 2.85 9.76 -9.97
N THR A 85 3.26 10.97 -9.61
CA THR A 85 4.19 11.74 -10.43
C THR A 85 5.44 10.91 -10.77
N GLY A 86 5.65 10.65 -12.05
CA GLY A 86 6.83 9.92 -12.57
C GLY A 86 6.65 8.40 -12.66
N GLN A 87 5.61 7.79 -12.06
CA GLN A 87 5.46 6.34 -12.05
C GLN A 87 3.99 5.92 -12.17
N GLU A 88 3.74 4.82 -12.89
CA GLU A 88 2.44 4.16 -12.91
C GLU A 88 2.59 2.66 -12.69
N ILE A 89 1.65 2.09 -11.94
CA ILE A 89 1.57 0.65 -11.69
C ILE A 89 0.20 0.19 -12.14
N PHE A 90 0.16 -0.86 -12.97
CA PHE A 90 -1.06 -1.51 -13.42
C PHE A 90 -1.05 -2.94 -12.93
N SER A 91 -2.21 -3.48 -12.61
CA SER A 91 -2.37 -4.90 -12.33
C SER A 91 -3.72 -5.40 -12.80
N ASP A 92 -3.71 -6.44 -13.63
CA ASP A 92 -4.91 -7.14 -14.11
C ASP A 92 -5.39 -8.26 -13.17
N GLY A 93 -4.69 -8.42 -12.02
CA GLY A 93 -4.93 -9.50 -11.06
C GLY A 93 -4.04 -10.74 -11.27
N SER A 94 -3.27 -10.80 -12.36
CA SER A 94 -2.31 -11.88 -12.67
C SER A 94 -0.92 -11.33 -12.92
N ASN A 95 -0.82 -10.19 -13.60
CA ASN A 95 0.41 -9.50 -13.93
C ASN A 95 0.45 -8.13 -13.27
N ILE A 96 1.67 -7.62 -13.08
CA ILE A 96 1.95 -6.24 -12.66
C ILE A 96 2.84 -5.61 -13.71
N TRP A 97 2.47 -4.41 -14.18
CA TRP A 97 3.30 -3.54 -14.99
C TRP A 97 3.71 -2.35 -14.14
N THR A 98 5.00 -2.09 -14.06
CA THR A 98 5.56 -0.92 -13.39
C THR A 98 6.23 -0.03 -14.42
N LEU A 99 5.61 1.09 -14.74
CA LEU A 99 6.12 2.09 -15.67
C LEU A 99 6.87 3.16 -14.90
N ASP A 100 8.15 3.33 -15.22
CA ASP A 100 8.95 4.50 -14.85
C ASP A 100 8.99 5.44 -16.05
N LYS A 101 8.41 6.64 -15.89
CA LYS A 101 8.34 7.65 -16.98
C LYS A 101 9.67 8.35 -17.23
N ALA A 102 10.56 8.36 -16.25
CA ALA A 102 11.85 9.02 -16.36
C ALA A 102 12.85 8.17 -17.15
N SER A 103 12.91 6.86 -16.90
CA SER A 103 13.71 5.91 -17.65
C SER A 103 13.06 5.49 -18.97
N LYS A 104 11.76 5.76 -19.16
CA LYS A 104 10.94 5.26 -20.27
C LYS A 104 10.97 3.72 -20.35
N GLU A 105 10.83 3.07 -19.22
CA GLU A 105 10.84 1.62 -19.10
C GLU A 105 9.57 1.15 -18.42
N VAL A 106 9.00 0.05 -18.90
CA VAL A 106 7.94 -0.69 -18.21
C VAL A 106 8.41 -2.11 -17.96
N THR A 107 8.42 -2.50 -16.71
CA THR A 107 8.69 -3.88 -16.30
C THR A 107 7.37 -4.63 -16.15
N ILE A 108 7.27 -5.85 -16.69
CA ILE A 108 6.14 -6.76 -16.43
C ILE A 108 6.61 -7.95 -15.61
N SER A 109 5.85 -8.31 -14.57
CA SER A 109 6.08 -9.49 -13.75
C SER A 109 4.75 -10.19 -13.41
N LYS A 110 4.81 -11.48 -13.06
CA LYS A 110 3.65 -12.19 -12.48
C LYS A 110 3.43 -11.77 -11.03
N ILE A 111 2.16 -11.75 -10.61
CA ILE A 111 1.84 -11.66 -9.19
C ILE A 111 2.21 -12.99 -8.55
N ASP A 112 3.08 -12.94 -7.54
CA ASP A 112 3.33 -14.08 -6.65
C ASP A 112 2.30 -14.02 -5.50
N PRO A 113 1.34 -14.96 -5.44
CA PRO A 113 0.36 -15.00 -4.35
C PRO A 113 1.00 -15.26 -2.97
N SER A 114 2.17 -15.91 -2.97
CA SER A 114 2.93 -16.22 -1.74
C SER A 114 3.75 -15.02 -1.25
N ALA A 115 4.03 -14.07 -2.14
CA ALA A 115 4.76 -12.86 -1.76
C ALA A 115 3.98 -12.05 -0.74
N ASN A 116 4.64 -11.69 0.36
CA ASN A 116 4.13 -10.77 1.39
C ASN A 116 4.04 -9.32 0.86
N SER A 117 3.69 -9.14 -0.43
CA SER A 117 3.54 -7.84 -1.05
C SER A 117 2.28 -7.14 -0.51
N LEU A 118 2.45 -5.88 -0.07
CA LEU A 118 1.34 -5.01 0.30
C LEU A 118 0.67 -4.50 -0.98
N THR A 119 -0.32 -5.23 -1.48
CA THR A 119 -1.18 -4.70 -2.55
C THR A 119 -2.17 -3.69 -1.97
N PRO A 120 -2.69 -2.75 -2.79
CA PRO A 120 -3.72 -1.81 -2.31
C PRO A 120 -4.92 -2.51 -1.67
N GLN A 121 -5.36 -3.65 -2.22
CA GLN A 121 -6.46 -4.43 -1.66
C GLN A 121 -6.12 -4.98 -0.28
N LYS A 122 -4.91 -5.50 -0.08
CA LYS A 122 -4.48 -6.01 1.24
C LYS A 122 -4.51 -4.91 2.31
N LEU A 123 -4.23 -3.65 1.95
CA LEU A 123 -4.31 -2.52 2.90
C LEU A 123 -5.73 -2.28 3.45
N PHE A 124 -6.76 -2.75 2.76
CA PHE A 124 -8.16 -2.54 3.14
C PHE A 124 -8.89 -3.84 3.53
N THR A 125 -8.24 -5.01 3.41
CA THR A 125 -8.80 -6.30 3.78
C THR A 125 -7.94 -6.93 4.86
N ASN A 126 -8.45 -7.63 5.80
CA ASN A 126 -7.94 -8.33 6.99
C ASN A 126 -6.42 -8.67 7.06
N PHE A 127 -5.53 -7.90 6.41
CA PHE A 127 -4.09 -8.11 6.39
C PHE A 127 -3.45 -8.00 7.78
N TYR A 128 -4.12 -7.24 8.68
CA TYR A 128 -3.61 -6.95 10.02
C TYR A 128 -3.62 -8.18 10.94
N ASP A 129 -4.56 -9.12 10.78
CA ASP A 129 -4.73 -10.22 11.73
C ASP A 129 -3.56 -11.21 11.78
N LYS A 130 -2.90 -11.44 10.65
CA LYS A 130 -1.79 -12.42 10.54
C LYS A 130 -0.41 -11.77 10.53
N ASP A 131 -0.33 -10.54 10.01
CA ASP A 131 0.94 -9.89 9.72
C ASP A 131 1.33 -8.84 10.76
N PHE A 132 0.40 -8.42 11.61
CA PHE A 132 0.62 -7.32 12.55
C PHE A 132 0.03 -7.57 13.93
N LEU A 133 0.69 -7.06 14.94
CA LEU A 133 0.08 -6.70 16.21
C LEU A 133 -0.49 -5.29 16.08
N TYR A 134 -1.62 -5.04 16.69
CA TYR A 134 -2.30 -3.75 16.60
C TYR A 134 -2.76 -3.24 17.96
N LYS A 135 -2.76 -1.90 18.12
CA LYS A 135 -3.13 -1.18 19.33
C LYS A 135 -3.88 0.10 18.98
N LEU A 136 -4.94 0.41 19.72
CA LEU A 136 -5.59 1.71 19.68
C LEU A 136 -4.80 2.68 20.58
N ASN A 137 -4.15 3.68 19.97
CA ASN A 137 -3.40 4.71 20.70
C ASN A 137 -4.33 5.76 21.31
N GLY A 138 -5.48 6.01 20.69
CA GLY A 138 -6.48 6.95 21.17
C GLY A 138 -7.43 7.41 20.07
N THR A 139 -8.38 8.28 20.50
CA THR A 139 -9.36 8.90 19.60
C THR A 139 -9.37 10.39 19.82
N THR A 140 -9.16 11.16 18.75
CA THR A 140 -9.18 12.62 18.78
C THR A 140 -10.12 13.13 17.69
N LYS A 141 -11.11 13.95 18.05
CA LYS A 141 -12.11 14.50 17.11
C LYS A 141 -12.77 13.41 16.25
N ALA A 142 -13.15 12.28 16.88
CA ALA A 142 -13.73 11.09 16.26
C ALA A 142 -12.79 10.32 15.29
N VAL A 143 -11.52 10.71 15.17
CA VAL A 143 -10.50 9.97 14.41
C VAL A 143 -9.77 9.03 15.36
N ASN A 144 -9.78 7.74 15.06
CA ASN A 144 -9.05 6.73 15.80
C ASN A 144 -7.64 6.58 15.25
N GLU A 145 -6.63 6.65 16.12
CA GLU A 145 -5.25 6.33 15.76
C GLU A 145 -4.94 4.90 16.16
N ILE A 146 -4.64 4.06 15.17
CA ILE A 146 -4.29 2.65 15.37
C ILE A 146 -2.85 2.43 14.95
N GLU A 147 -2.06 1.86 15.85
CA GLU A 147 -0.69 1.45 15.58
C GLU A 147 -0.68 -0.02 15.15
N LEU A 148 0.05 -0.30 14.07
CA LEU A 148 0.35 -1.65 13.59
C LEU A 148 1.85 -1.88 13.72
N THR A 149 2.23 -2.97 14.40
CA THR A 149 3.63 -3.42 14.51
C THR A 149 3.78 -4.74 13.75
N PRO A 150 4.65 -4.84 12.73
CA PRO A 150 4.82 -6.08 11.99
C PRO A 150 5.35 -7.20 12.89
N ILE A 151 4.75 -8.39 12.77
CA ILE A 151 5.21 -9.62 13.44
C ILE A 151 6.54 -10.05 12.84
N ASP A 152 6.63 -10.03 11.51
CA ASP A 152 7.86 -10.29 10.77
C ASP A 152 8.82 -9.09 10.91
N LYS A 153 9.88 -9.31 11.67
CA LYS A 153 10.93 -8.30 11.94
C LYS A 153 11.88 -8.08 10.77
N THR A 154 11.81 -8.87 9.70
CA THR A 154 12.63 -8.68 8.49
C THR A 154 12.09 -7.56 7.60
N LYS A 155 10.81 -7.18 7.75
CA LYS A 155 10.21 -6.09 6.98
C LYS A 155 11.02 -4.79 7.09
N PRO A 156 11.13 -4.00 5.99
CA PRO A 156 11.93 -2.76 5.98
C PRO A 156 11.35 -1.65 6.87
N PHE A 157 10.15 -1.83 7.39
CA PHE A 157 9.48 -0.91 8.30
C PHE A 157 9.19 -1.57 9.65
N PHE A 158 9.06 -0.76 10.70
CA PHE A 158 8.84 -1.25 12.06
C PHE A 158 7.49 -0.82 12.65
N LYS A 159 6.81 0.14 12.03
CA LYS A 159 5.54 0.68 12.51
C LYS A 159 4.71 1.27 11.37
N ILE A 160 3.40 1.10 11.45
CA ILE A 160 2.41 1.84 10.66
C ILE A 160 1.41 2.48 11.63
N LEU A 161 1.04 3.75 11.39
CA LEU A 161 -0.09 4.39 12.05
C LEU A 161 -1.21 4.56 11.03
N LEU A 162 -2.39 4.09 11.39
CA LEU A 162 -3.63 4.29 10.64
C LEU A 162 -4.50 5.30 11.35
N TYR A 163 -4.97 6.29 10.63
CA TYR A 163 -5.96 7.26 11.10
C TYR A 163 -7.31 6.91 10.46
N VAL A 164 -8.26 6.48 11.30
CA VAL A 164 -9.55 5.97 10.85
C VAL A 164 -10.65 6.93 11.25
N ASP A 165 -11.36 7.48 10.26
CA ASP A 165 -12.57 8.30 10.42
C ASP A 165 -13.75 7.61 9.75
N LYS A 166 -14.89 7.47 10.45
CA LYS A 166 -16.14 6.89 9.92
C LYS A 166 -15.93 5.56 9.17
N ASN A 167 -15.13 4.67 9.74
CA ASN A 167 -14.75 3.38 9.15
C ASN A 167 -14.04 3.51 7.79
N SER A 168 -13.27 4.57 7.60
CA SER A 168 -12.43 4.78 6.43
C SER A 168 -11.04 5.23 6.87
N ILE A 169 -9.99 4.70 6.24
CA ILE A 169 -8.62 5.14 6.49
C ILE A 169 -8.41 6.47 5.76
N SER A 170 -8.25 7.54 6.54
CA SER A 170 -7.97 8.89 6.01
C SER A 170 -6.49 9.14 5.81
N THR A 171 -5.65 8.57 6.70
CA THR A 171 -4.20 8.75 6.63
C THR A 171 -3.50 7.47 7.08
N THR A 172 -2.42 7.12 6.39
CA THR A 172 -1.49 6.06 6.77
C THR A 172 -0.10 6.64 6.89
N LYS A 173 0.58 6.42 8.03
CA LYS A 173 2.00 6.78 8.20
C LYS A 173 2.82 5.51 8.36
N LEU A 174 3.80 5.30 7.49
CA LEU A 174 4.73 4.19 7.53
C LEU A 174 6.09 4.69 8.01
N PHE A 175 6.69 3.97 8.96
CA PHE A 175 7.98 4.30 9.56
C PHE A 175 8.99 3.22 9.17
N GLU A 176 9.95 3.59 8.32
CA GLU A 176 11.03 2.69 7.90
C GLU A 176 12.14 2.58 8.94
N LYS A 177 12.86 1.46 8.90
CA LYS A 177 14.06 1.24 9.71
C LYS A 177 15.21 2.19 9.35
N THR A 178 15.22 2.71 8.14
CA THR A 178 16.15 3.76 7.68
C THR A 178 15.89 5.11 8.33
N GLY A 179 14.76 5.26 9.06
CA GLY A 179 14.30 6.49 9.67
C GLY A 179 13.39 7.34 8.79
N ASN A 180 13.23 6.98 7.52
CA ASN A 180 12.28 7.67 6.64
C ASN A 180 10.84 7.43 7.09
N LYS A 181 9.98 8.44 6.84
CA LYS A 181 8.54 8.37 7.07
C LYS A 181 7.80 8.68 5.79
N TYR A 182 6.79 7.87 5.52
CA TYR A 182 5.88 8.04 4.38
C TYR A 182 4.48 8.29 4.91
N THR A 183 3.91 9.45 4.59
CA THR A 183 2.54 9.79 4.97
C THR A 183 1.67 9.80 3.72
N TYR A 184 0.74 8.84 3.65
CA TYR A 184 -0.30 8.76 2.63
C TYR A 184 -1.58 9.37 3.20
N SER A 185 -2.12 10.41 2.57
CA SER A 185 -3.39 11.03 2.96
C SER A 185 -4.40 10.93 1.82
N THR A 186 -5.55 10.33 2.09
CA THR A 186 -6.66 10.24 1.14
C THR A 186 -7.31 11.61 1.01
N THR A 187 -7.33 12.16 -0.20
CA THR A 187 -7.95 13.47 -0.48
C THR A 187 -9.35 13.34 -1.06
N SER A 188 -9.63 12.23 -1.74
CA SER A 188 -10.98 11.85 -2.16
C SER A 188 -11.07 10.34 -2.34
N LEU A 189 -12.26 9.78 -2.11
CA LEU A 189 -12.55 8.38 -2.37
C LEU A 189 -14.00 8.25 -2.84
N THR A 190 -14.17 7.64 -4.02
CA THR A 190 -15.45 7.29 -4.60
C THR A 190 -15.52 5.77 -4.79
N SER A 191 -16.61 5.17 -4.39
CA SER A 191 -16.85 3.73 -4.54
C SER A 191 -17.97 3.44 -5.52
N ASN A 192 -17.95 2.24 -6.11
CA ASN A 192 -19.01 1.71 -6.98
C ASN A 192 -19.25 2.53 -8.26
N GLY A 193 -18.27 3.33 -8.68
CA GLY A 193 -18.30 4.03 -9.98
C GLY A 193 -17.97 3.09 -11.14
N ASN A 194 -18.26 3.52 -12.36
CA ASN A 194 -17.90 2.76 -13.56
C ASN A 194 -16.38 2.88 -13.81
N VAL A 195 -15.65 1.78 -13.70
CA VAL A 195 -14.22 1.69 -14.01
C VAL A 195 -14.02 0.57 -15.05
N PRO A 196 -13.70 0.92 -16.33
CA PRO A 196 -13.45 -0.04 -17.38
C PRO A 196 -12.25 -0.94 -17.09
N ASP A 197 -12.28 -2.19 -17.50
CA ASP A 197 -11.17 -3.14 -17.27
C ASP A 197 -9.87 -2.72 -17.97
N ALA A 198 -9.96 -2.00 -19.09
CA ALA A 198 -8.80 -1.42 -19.77
C ALA A 198 -8.00 -0.42 -18.90
N THR A 199 -8.58 0.07 -17.79
CA THR A 199 -7.89 0.91 -16.81
C THR A 199 -6.72 0.18 -16.14
N PHE A 200 -6.80 -1.14 -16.04
CA PHE A 200 -5.91 -1.97 -15.22
C PHE A 200 -4.81 -2.68 -16.01
N VAL A 201 -4.77 -2.47 -17.32
CA VAL A 201 -3.81 -3.09 -18.21
C VAL A 201 -2.92 -2.01 -18.83
N TYR A 202 -1.61 -2.28 -18.89
CA TYR A 202 -0.70 -1.42 -19.62
C TYR A 202 -0.98 -1.52 -21.12
N ASP A 203 -1.13 -0.38 -21.79
CA ASP A 203 -1.36 -0.29 -23.22
C ASP A 203 -0.19 0.47 -23.85
N ALA A 204 0.70 -0.26 -24.53
CA ALA A 204 1.92 0.31 -25.16
C ALA A 204 1.61 1.45 -26.14
N LYS A 205 0.44 1.46 -26.78
CA LYS A 205 0.03 2.53 -27.70
C LYS A 205 -0.10 3.89 -27.01
N LYS A 206 -0.38 3.91 -25.70
CA LYS A 206 -0.50 5.13 -24.88
C LYS A 206 0.85 5.67 -24.40
N TYR A 207 1.92 4.88 -24.55
CA TYR A 207 3.26 5.19 -24.05
C TYR A 207 4.31 4.97 -25.12
N PRO A 208 4.32 5.76 -26.22
CA PRO A 208 5.28 5.60 -27.30
C PRO A 208 6.72 5.80 -26.80
N GLY A 209 7.63 4.95 -27.28
CA GLY A 209 9.06 5.02 -26.92
C GLY A 209 9.37 4.50 -25.51
N VAL A 210 8.46 3.76 -24.87
CA VAL A 210 8.70 3.03 -23.63
C VAL A 210 9.20 1.62 -23.99
N GLU A 211 10.31 1.21 -23.40
CA GLU A 211 10.87 -0.14 -23.51
C GLU A 211 10.13 -1.09 -22.56
N LEU A 212 9.80 -2.29 -23.03
CA LEU A 212 9.19 -3.34 -22.22
C LEU A 212 10.24 -4.36 -21.77
N VAL A 213 10.40 -4.52 -20.46
CA VAL A 213 11.21 -5.56 -19.83
C VAL A 213 10.31 -6.63 -19.26
N ASP A 214 10.33 -7.82 -19.85
CA ASP A 214 9.50 -8.97 -19.41
C ASP A 214 10.26 -9.85 -18.42
N LEU A 215 9.76 -9.93 -17.19
CA LEU A 215 10.34 -10.72 -16.08
C LEU A 215 9.42 -11.89 -15.66
N ARG A 216 8.49 -12.32 -16.49
CA ARG A 216 7.51 -13.37 -16.15
C ARG A 216 8.06 -14.79 -16.24
#